data_3a5a29a8b897bc9911c807ed5a352001
#
_entry.id   3a5a29a8b897bc9911c807ed5a352001
#
_cell.length_a   1.000
_cell.length_b   1.000
_cell.length_c   1.000
_cell.angle_alpha   90.00
_cell.angle_beta   90.00
_cell.angle_gamma   90.00
#
_symmetry.space_group_name_H-M   'P 1'
#
loop_
_entity.id
_entity.type
_entity.pdbx_description
1 polymer ?
#
loop_
_entity_poly.entity_id
_entity_poly.type
_entity_poly.pdbx_seq_one_letter_code
_entity_poly.pdbx_strand_id
1 'polypeptide(L)'
;YAMEFISTALKAQGDTVKWIASLKEGLQKYPQHSFFFGHLIDYYSNNNKYDEAMQFADEMLAKDPNNTFYLYVKGYLYHNMKDYDKAIEYYKKTIEVDPTYAEAYSNLGLIYCLQAQDFSEKATTDVNDPKYKEDQVTLKAFYENAKPCYEKARELKPDQKDLWLNGLYRVYYNLDMGPEFEEIEKLM
;
A
#
# COMPACT_ATOMS: atom_id res chain seq x y z
N TYR A 1 23.89 1.97 11.45
CA TYR A 1 24.00 0.75 12.29
C TYR A 1 23.97 1.05 13.80
N ALA A 2 24.79 1.96 14.35
CA ALA A 2 24.82 2.21 15.81
C ALA A 2 23.45 2.76 16.33
N MET A 3 22.85 3.70 15.63
CA MET A 3 21.56 4.27 16.04
C MET A 3 20.39 3.29 15.86
N GLU A 4 20.42 2.43 14.84
CA GLU A 4 19.45 1.33 14.69
C GLU A 4 19.53 0.37 15.88
N PHE A 5 20.75 -0.01 16.25
CA PHE A 5 20.98 -0.87 17.41
C PHE A 5 20.43 -0.24 18.71
N ILE A 6 20.73 1.06 18.94
CA ILE A 6 20.21 1.78 20.09
C ILE A 6 18.66 1.81 20.08
N SER A 7 18.06 2.13 18.95
CA SER A 7 16.60 2.17 18.80
C SER A 7 15.98 0.79 19.04
N THR A 8 16.57 -0.28 18.48
CA THR A 8 16.11 -1.65 18.68
C THR A 8 16.21 -2.08 20.14
N ALA A 9 17.32 -1.74 20.82
CA ALA A 9 17.51 -2.02 22.25
C ALA A 9 16.48 -1.29 23.12
N LEU A 10 16.18 -0.03 22.86
CA LEU A 10 15.18 0.75 23.58
C LEU A 10 13.77 0.19 23.38
N LYS A 11 13.44 -0.26 22.16
CA LYS A 11 12.19 -0.96 21.86
C LYS A 11 12.06 -2.25 22.71
N ALA A 12 13.12 -3.05 22.74
CA ALA A 12 13.16 -4.30 23.51
C ALA A 12 13.05 -4.08 25.03
N GLN A 13 13.53 -2.95 25.56
CA GLN A 13 13.40 -2.54 26.96
C GLN A 13 12.00 -2.01 27.30
N GLY A 14 11.14 -1.76 26.30
CA GLY A 14 9.81 -1.20 26.51
C GLY A 14 9.82 0.32 26.82
N ASP A 15 10.96 0.99 26.71
CA ASP A 15 11.04 2.45 26.90
C ASP A 15 10.59 3.18 25.63
N THR A 16 9.27 3.21 25.44
CA THR A 16 8.65 3.79 24.24
C THR A 16 9.03 5.24 24.03
N VAL A 17 9.16 6.05 25.10
CA VAL A 17 9.48 7.47 24.98
C VAL A 17 10.89 7.67 24.43
N LYS A 18 11.88 6.98 24.99
CA LYS A 18 13.25 7.04 24.48
C LYS A 18 13.39 6.40 23.11
N TRP A 19 12.64 5.31 22.86
CA TRP A 19 12.63 4.69 21.55
C TRP A 19 12.17 5.67 20.48
N ILE A 20 11.02 6.32 20.64
CA ILE A 20 10.51 7.32 19.69
C ILE A 20 11.49 8.49 19.52
N ALA A 21 12.08 8.99 20.62
CA ALA A 21 13.10 10.04 20.55
C ALA A 21 14.32 9.59 19.72
N SER A 22 14.79 8.35 19.91
CA SER A 22 15.91 7.80 19.15
C SER A 22 15.61 7.61 17.66
N LEU A 23 14.37 7.25 17.31
CA LEU A 23 13.93 7.15 15.91
C LEU A 23 13.93 8.54 15.24
N LYS A 24 13.38 9.56 15.91
CA LYS A 24 13.38 10.96 15.42
C LYS A 24 14.80 11.51 15.25
N GLU A 25 15.68 11.25 16.20
CA GLU A 25 17.10 11.64 16.11
C GLU A 25 17.79 10.92 14.95
N GLY A 26 17.54 9.60 14.79
CA GLY A 26 18.08 8.81 13.70
C GLY A 26 17.66 9.34 12.33
N LEU A 27 16.39 9.73 12.20
CA LEU A 27 15.87 10.30 10.97
C LEU A 27 16.45 11.68 10.66
N GLN A 28 16.68 12.53 11.67
CA GLN A 28 17.34 13.82 11.47
C GLN A 28 18.78 13.67 10.97
N LYS A 29 19.51 12.66 11.48
CA LYS A 29 20.90 12.38 11.09
C LYS A 29 21.03 11.64 9.77
N TYR A 30 20.03 10.78 9.47
CA TYR A 30 20.03 9.88 8.32
C TYR A 30 18.66 9.90 7.61
N PRO A 31 18.29 11.02 6.97
CA PRO A 31 16.95 11.23 6.41
C PRO A 31 16.56 10.25 5.30
N GLN A 32 17.55 9.64 4.62
CA GLN A 32 17.33 8.63 3.59
C GLN A 32 17.25 7.20 4.12
N HIS A 33 17.36 7.02 5.45
CA HIS A 33 17.37 5.70 6.04
C HIS A 33 15.97 5.27 6.45
N SER A 34 15.34 4.43 5.64
CA SER A 34 13.93 3.98 5.77
C SER A 34 13.60 3.34 7.12
N PHE A 35 14.58 2.72 7.81
CA PHE A 35 14.41 2.10 9.13
C PHE A 35 13.74 3.03 10.15
N PHE A 36 14.29 4.24 10.33
CA PHE A 36 13.80 5.16 11.36
C PHE A 36 12.40 5.66 11.05
N PHE A 37 12.16 6.03 9.80
CA PHE A 37 10.86 6.51 9.35
C PHE A 37 9.82 5.40 9.39
N GLY A 38 10.15 4.22 8.88
CA GLY A 38 9.24 3.06 8.89
C GLY A 38 8.76 2.73 10.30
N HIS A 39 9.68 2.60 11.27
CA HIS A 39 9.30 2.31 12.65
C HIS A 39 8.48 3.41 13.33
N LEU A 40 8.71 4.69 12.99
CA LEU A 40 7.87 5.79 13.48
C LEU A 40 6.45 5.70 12.94
N ILE A 41 6.29 5.46 11.64
CA ILE A 41 4.99 5.31 11.00
C ILE A 41 4.25 4.08 11.53
N ASP A 42 4.93 2.95 11.67
CA ASP A 42 4.36 1.74 12.28
C ASP A 42 3.85 2.00 13.70
N TYR A 43 4.66 2.70 14.50
CA TYR A 43 4.25 3.05 15.87
C TYR A 43 2.99 3.91 15.88
N TYR A 44 2.96 4.97 15.07
CA TYR A 44 1.82 5.86 15.02
C TYR A 44 0.56 5.16 14.50
N SER A 45 0.69 4.37 13.43
CA SER A 45 -0.42 3.63 12.82
C SER A 45 -0.99 2.59 13.77
N ASN A 46 -0.13 1.81 14.44
CA ASN A 46 -0.55 0.77 15.40
C ASN A 46 -1.20 1.35 16.66
N ASN A 47 -1.00 2.62 16.95
CA ASN A 47 -1.62 3.32 18.09
C ASN A 47 -2.76 4.25 17.66
N ASN A 48 -3.25 4.13 16.41
CA ASN A 48 -4.29 4.98 15.82
C ASN A 48 -3.97 6.49 15.84
N LYS A 49 -2.67 6.85 15.82
CA LYS A 49 -2.17 8.22 15.79
C LYS A 49 -1.89 8.67 14.37
N TYR A 50 -2.91 8.54 13.52
CA TYR A 50 -2.75 8.83 12.08
C TYR A 50 -2.45 10.30 11.79
N ASP A 51 -2.99 11.22 12.60
CA ASP A 51 -2.74 12.66 12.42
C ASP A 51 -1.27 13.01 12.66
N GLU A 52 -0.67 12.45 13.74
CA GLU A 52 0.75 12.65 14.05
C GLU A 52 1.65 11.97 13.00
N ALA A 53 1.27 10.80 12.49
CA ALA A 53 1.97 10.12 11.42
C ALA A 53 1.93 10.94 10.12
N MET A 54 0.77 11.50 9.79
CA MET A 54 0.55 12.31 8.60
C MET A 54 1.35 13.62 8.68
N GLN A 55 1.26 14.34 9.82
CA GLN A 55 2.05 15.56 10.04
C GLN A 55 3.54 15.28 9.85
N PHE A 56 4.03 14.18 10.41
CA PHE A 56 5.43 13.81 10.30
C PHE A 56 5.85 13.47 8.85
N ALA A 57 4.99 12.76 8.10
CA ALA A 57 5.22 12.50 6.69
C ALA A 57 5.23 13.79 5.85
N ASP A 58 4.34 14.74 6.17
CA ASP A 58 4.30 16.06 5.52
C ASP A 58 5.57 16.88 5.79
N GLU A 59 6.07 16.87 7.02
CA GLU A 59 7.34 17.54 7.37
C GLU A 59 8.53 16.96 6.59
N MET A 60 8.53 15.64 6.33
CA MET A 60 9.59 15.00 5.55
C MET A 60 9.47 15.33 4.06
N LEU A 61 8.27 15.29 3.50
CA LEU A 61 8.03 15.67 2.11
C LEU A 61 8.25 17.16 1.84
N ALA A 62 8.06 18.04 2.84
CA ALA A 62 8.41 19.44 2.71
C ALA A 62 9.93 19.66 2.54
N LYS A 63 10.76 18.74 3.06
CA LYS A 63 12.23 18.79 2.91
C LYS A 63 12.71 18.09 1.64
N ASP A 64 12.03 17.02 1.22
CA ASP A 64 12.34 16.23 0.03
C ASP A 64 11.05 15.82 -0.67
N PRO A 65 10.46 16.68 -1.53
CA PRO A 65 9.16 16.48 -2.14
C PRO A 65 9.07 15.27 -3.08
N ASN A 66 10.20 14.82 -3.61
CA ASN A 66 10.29 13.68 -4.52
C ASN A 66 10.85 12.42 -3.86
N ASN A 67 10.87 12.36 -2.54
CA ASN A 67 11.29 11.15 -1.86
C ASN A 67 10.25 10.04 -2.01
N THR A 68 10.57 9.05 -2.81
CA THR A 68 9.69 7.92 -3.16
C THR A 68 9.16 7.20 -1.93
N PHE A 69 10.02 6.99 -0.93
CA PHE A 69 9.63 6.32 0.30
C PHE A 69 8.59 7.12 1.09
N TYR A 70 8.77 8.44 1.22
CA TYR A 70 7.81 9.30 1.95
C TYR A 70 6.48 9.44 1.20
N LEU A 71 6.51 9.48 -0.14
CA LEU A 71 5.30 9.45 -0.96
C LEU A 71 4.55 8.12 -0.76
N TYR A 72 5.26 6.99 -0.83
CA TYR A 72 4.70 5.67 -0.58
C TYR A 72 4.05 5.56 0.80
N VAL A 73 4.73 6.04 1.84
CA VAL A 73 4.21 6.01 3.21
C VAL A 73 2.94 6.86 3.36
N LYS A 74 2.85 8.02 2.70
CA LYS A 74 1.58 8.77 2.70
C LYS A 74 0.45 7.98 2.04
N GLY A 75 0.72 7.29 0.94
CA GLY A 75 -0.25 6.36 0.34
C GLY A 75 -0.70 5.30 1.34
N TYR A 76 0.25 4.70 2.07
CA TYR A 76 -0.01 3.69 3.10
C TYR A 76 -0.85 4.25 4.28
N LEU A 77 -0.58 5.46 4.74
CA LEU A 77 -1.37 6.10 5.80
C LEU A 77 -2.80 6.35 5.35
N TYR A 78 -3.02 6.92 4.17
CA TYR A 78 -4.36 7.11 3.61
C TYR A 78 -5.09 5.79 3.39
N HIS A 79 -4.39 4.73 2.96
CA HIS A 79 -4.96 3.38 2.87
C HIS A 79 -5.52 2.92 4.23
N ASN A 80 -4.73 3.03 5.30
CA ASN A 80 -5.17 2.62 6.64
C ASN A 80 -6.33 3.48 7.18
N MET A 81 -6.40 4.73 6.77
CA MET A 81 -7.53 5.64 7.06
C MET A 81 -8.76 5.38 6.16
N LYS A 82 -8.67 4.43 5.21
CA LYS A 82 -9.68 4.13 4.18
C LYS A 82 -10.00 5.30 3.25
N ASP A 83 -9.13 6.29 3.16
CA ASP A 83 -9.19 7.35 2.14
C ASP A 83 -8.53 6.84 0.86
N TYR A 84 -9.26 5.96 0.16
CA TYR A 84 -8.73 5.25 -1.01
C TYR A 84 -8.36 6.19 -2.16
N ASP A 85 -9.06 7.30 -2.34
CA ASP A 85 -8.78 8.26 -3.41
C ASP A 85 -7.40 8.92 -3.20
N LYS A 86 -7.11 9.34 -1.99
CA LYS A 86 -5.78 9.87 -1.66
C LYS A 86 -4.70 8.81 -1.64
N ALA A 87 -5.00 7.60 -1.20
CA ALA A 87 -4.06 6.49 -1.28
C ALA A 87 -3.63 6.23 -2.74
N ILE A 88 -4.58 6.18 -3.68
CA ILE A 88 -4.33 6.05 -5.12
C ILE A 88 -3.45 7.20 -5.63
N GLU A 89 -3.76 8.44 -5.26
CA GLU A 89 -2.99 9.62 -5.65
C GLU A 89 -1.51 9.48 -5.25
N TYR A 90 -1.26 9.14 -3.98
CA TYR A 90 0.12 9.05 -3.48
C TYR A 90 0.88 7.83 -3.99
N TYR A 91 0.23 6.67 -4.18
CA TYR A 91 0.88 5.54 -4.84
C TYR A 91 1.22 5.84 -6.31
N LYS A 92 0.35 6.55 -7.04
CA LYS A 92 0.65 7.02 -8.40
C LYS A 92 1.84 7.99 -8.41
N LYS A 93 1.89 8.97 -7.50
CA LYS A 93 3.06 9.86 -7.35
C LYS A 93 4.34 9.08 -7.06
N THR A 94 4.27 8.05 -6.21
CA THR A 94 5.41 7.17 -5.95
C THR A 94 5.92 6.52 -7.24
N ILE A 95 5.01 5.97 -8.04
CA ILE A 95 5.31 5.32 -9.31
C ILE A 95 5.83 6.32 -10.38
N GLU A 96 5.33 7.56 -10.37
CA GLU A 96 5.83 8.62 -11.27
C GLU A 96 7.29 8.97 -10.97
N VAL A 97 7.66 9.02 -9.70
CA VAL A 97 9.04 9.32 -9.28
C VAL A 97 9.95 8.10 -9.44
N ASP A 98 9.46 6.92 -9.08
CA ASP A 98 10.20 5.66 -9.24
C ASP A 98 9.30 4.56 -9.87
N PRO A 99 9.35 4.40 -11.19
CA PRO A 99 8.60 3.36 -11.89
C PRO A 99 9.00 1.92 -11.55
N THR A 100 10.04 1.73 -10.73
CA THR A 100 10.50 0.41 -10.27
C THR A 100 10.04 0.06 -8.86
N TYR A 101 9.23 0.91 -8.22
CA TYR A 101 8.74 0.70 -6.84
C TYR A 101 7.60 -0.32 -6.80
N ALA A 102 7.95 -1.60 -6.76
CA ALA A 102 7.00 -2.72 -6.89
C ALA A 102 5.90 -2.71 -5.81
N GLU A 103 6.23 -2.32 -4.58
CA GLU A 103 5.29 -2.24 -3.45
C GLU A 103 4.19 -1.18 -3.68
N ALA A 104 4.50 -0.09 -4.39
CA ALA A 104 3.50 0.91 -4.74
C ALA A 104 2.50 0.37 -5.76
N TYR A 105 2.96 -0.39 -6.74
CA TYR A 105 2.06 -1.09 -7.68
C TYR A 105 1.19 -2.13 -6.95
N SER A 106 1.79 -2.96 -6.10
CA SER A 106 1.06 -3.95 -5.31
C SER A 106 -0.07 -3.31 -4.49
N ASN A 107 0.25 -2.25 -3.75
CA ASN A 107 -0.73 -1.56 -2.92
C ASN A 107 -1.77 -0.79 -3.73
N LEU A 108 -1.41 -0.23 -4.89
CA LEU A 108 -2.37 0.39 -5.80
C LEU A 108 -3.39 -0.64 -6.31
N GLY A 109 -2.92 -1.83 -6.70
CA GLY A 109 -3.77 -2.96 -7.07
C GLY A 109 -4.69 -3.40 -5.93
N LEU A 110 -4.15 -3.45 -4.69
CA LEU A 110 -4.92 -3.78 -3.51
C LEU A 110 -6.06 -2.77 -3.26
N ILE A 111 -5.78 -1.46 -3.39
CA ILE A 111 -6.82 -0.43 -3.22
C ILE A 111 -7.97 -0.62 -4.21
N TYR A 112 -7.68 -0.89 -5.48
CA TYR A 112 -8.74 -1.16 -6.46
C TYR A 112 -9.55 -2.42 -6.10
N CYS A 113 -8.92 -3.47 -5.60
CA CYS A 113 -9.63 -4.65 -5.11
C CYS A 113 -10.48 -4.37 -3.86
N LEU A 114 -10.04 -3.47 -2.97
CA LEU A 114 -10.82 -3.04 -1.81
C LEU A 114 -12.03 -2.19 -2.23
N GLN A 115 -11.85 -1.28 -3.20
CA GLN A 115 -12.97 -0.53 -3.79
C GLN A 115 -14.00 -1.47 -4.45
N ALA A 116 -13.54 -2.52 -5.15
CA ALA A 116 -14.44 -3.54 -5.69
C ALA A 116 -15.22 -4.27 -4.59
N GLN A 117 -14.56 -4.61 -3.49
CA GLN A 117 -15.22 -5.25 -2.33
C GLN A 117 -16.25 -4.33 -1.69
N ASP A 118 -15.89 -3.08 -1.36
CA ASP A 118 -16.79 -2.10 -0.77
C ASP A 118 -17.99 -1.78 -1.68
N PHE A 119 -17.78 -1.82 -2.99
CA PHE A 119 -18.86 -1.65 -3.97
C PHE A 119 -19.75 -2.89 -4.03
N SER A 120 -19.18 -4.10 -4.02
CA SER A 120 -19.93 -5.35 -4.11
C SER A 120 -20.92 -5.54 -2.95
N GLU A 121 -20.60 -5.01 -1.77
CA GLU A 121 -21.49 -5.05 -0.61
C GLU A 121 -22.77 -4.22 -0.80
N LYS A 122 -22.76 -3.27 -1.74
CA LYS A 122 -23.86 -2.34 -2.05
C LYS A 122 -24.52 -2.65 -3.39
N ALA A 123 -23.87 -3.43 -4.24
CA ALA A 123 -24.33 -3.82 -5.56
C ALA A 123 -25.51 -4.78 -5.44
N THR A 124 -26.44 -4.70 -6.40
CA THR A 124 -27.54 -5.66 -6.45
C THR A 124 -27.08 -7.04 -6.91
N THR A 125 -27.62 -8.07 -6.24
CA THR A 125 -27.42 -9.47 -6.64
C THR A 125 -28.61 -10.02 -7.42
N ASP A 126 -29.72 -9.26 -7.55
CA ASP A 126 -30.88 -9.66 -8.32
C ASP A 126 -30.61 -9.44 -9.81
N VAL A 127 -30.49 -10.54 -10.57
CA VAL A 127 -30.25 -10.53 -12.03
C VAL A 127 -31.37 -9.86 -12.84
N ASN A 128 -32.56 -9.72 -12.25
CA ASN A 128 -33.72 -9.05 -12.86
C ASN A 128 -33.75 -7.54 -12.55
N ASP A 129 -32.93 -7.06 -11.63
CA ASP A 129 -32.80 -5.64 -11.36
C ASP A 129 -32.13 -4.93 -12.55
N PRO A 130 -32.70 -3.85 -13.08
CA PRO A 130 -32.07 -3.05 -14.14
C PRO A 130 -30.64 -2.60 -13.82
N LYS A 131 -30.32 -2.38 -12.54
CA LYS A 131 -28.98 -2.00 -12.07
C LYS A 131 -27.95 -3.13 -12.14
N TYR A 132 -28.38 -4.38 -12.16
CA TYR A 132 -27.45 -5.51 -12.08
C TYR A 132 -26.32 -5.43 -13.12
N LYS A 133 -26.67 -5.15 -14.37
CA LYS A 133 -25.68 -5.06 -15.46
C LYS A 133 -24.70 -3.89 -15.25
N GLU A 134 -25.20 -2.74 -14.79
CA GLU A 134 -24.39 -1.57 -14.51
C GLU A 134 -23.42 -1.85 -13.34
N ASP A 135 -23.92 -2.47 -12.28
CA ASP A 135 -23.11 -2.86 -11.12
C ASP A 135 -22.01 -3.86 -11.50
N GLN A 136 -22.32 -4.84 -12.37
CA GLN A 136 -21.30 -5.79 -12.87
C GLN A 136 -20.22 -5.10 -13.70
N VAL A 137 -20.58 -4.14 -14.54
CA VAL A 137 -19.61 -3.34 -15.32
C VAL A 137 -18.71 -2.54 -14.38
N THR A 138 -19.28 -1.93 -13.34
CA THR A 138 -18.51 -1.15 -12.35
C THR A 138 -17.55 -2.04 -11.54
N LEU A 139 -18.03 -3.21 -11.09
CA LEU A 139 -17.18 -4.18 -10.40
C LEU A 139 -16.00 -4.63 -11.26
N LYS A 140 -16.29 -4.95 -12.52
CA LYS A 140 -15.26 -5.38 -13.48
C LYS A 140 -14.20 -4.28 -13.68
N ALA A 141 -14.62 -3.02 -13.80
CA ALA A 141 -13.71 -1.89 -14.00
C ALA A 141 -12.69 -1.73 -12.86
N PHE A 142 -13.05 -2.01 -11.60
CA PHE A 142 -12.09 -2.01 -10.50
C PHE A 142 -11.01 -3.09 -10.69
N TYR A 143 -11.39 -4.29 -11.09
CA TYR A 143 -10.42 -5.37 -11.33
C TYR A 143 -9.57 -5.12 -12.59
N GLU A 144 -10.14 -4.51 -13.63
CA GLU A 144 -9.40 -4.06 -14.81
C GLU A 144 -8.33 -3.01 -14.46
N ASN A 145 -8.59 -2.13 -13.48
CA ASN A 145 -7.60 -1.19 -12.96
C ASN A 145 -6.55 -1.88 -12.07
N ALA A 146 -6.93 -2.89 -11.29
CA ALA A 146 -6.01 -3.62 -10.43
C ALA A 146 -5.03 -4.50 -11.22
N LYS A 147 -5.48 -5.09 -12.34
CA LYS A 147 -4.71 -6.03 -13.16
C LYS A 147 -3.33 -5.52 -13.52
N PRO A 148 -3.16 -4.39 -14.25
CA PRO A 148 -1.84 -3.93 -14.68
C PRO A 148 -0.92 -3.58 -13.49
N CYS A 149 -1.49 -3.25 -12.33
CA CYS A 149 -0.72 -2.97 -11.14
C CYS A 149 -0.03 -4.25 -10.63
N TYR A 150 -0.77 -5.34 -10.45
CA TYR A 150 -0.18 -6.60 -10.00
C TYR A 150 0.70 -7.27 -11.04
N GLU A 151 0.37 -7.16 -12.33
CA GLU A 151 1.23 -7.64 -13.41
C GLU A 151 2.58 -6.92 -13.40
N LYS A 152 2.57 -5.59 -13.17
CA LYS A 152 3.80 -4.80 -13.05
C LYS A 152 4.59 -5.14 -11.79
N ALA A 153 3.93 -5.37 -10.65
CA ALA A 153 4.59 -5.84 -9.44
C ALA A 153 5.28 -7.20 -9.65
N ARG A 154 4.62 -8.13 -10.36
CA ARG A 154 5.20 -9.43 -10.76
C ARG A 154 6.39 -9.27 -11.69
N GLU A 155 6.31 -8.39 -12.69
CA GLU A 155 7.42 -8.09 -13.60
C GLU A 155 8.65 -7.57 -12.86
N LEU A 156 8.46 -6.64 -11.92
CA LEU A 156 9.53 -6.00 -11.17
C LEU A 156 10.15 -6.91 -10.10
N LYS A 157 9.33 -7.74 -9.46
CA LYS A 157 9.72 -8.58 -8.32
C LYS A 157 9.12 -9.99 -8.43
N PRO A 158 9.51 -10.80 -9.44
CA PRO A 158 8.89 -12.10 -9.68
C PRO A 158 9.05 -13.08 -8.51
N ASP A 159 10.13 -12.99 -7.75
CA ASP A 159 10.41 -13.86 -6.61
C ASP A 159 9.66 -13.44 -5.33
N GLN A 160 9.17 -12.20 -5.25
CA GLN A 160 8.39 -11.69 -4.12
C GLN A 160 6.90 -11.90 -4.36
N LYS A 161 6.47 -13.17 -4.29
CA LYS A 161 5.09 -13.60 -4.59
C LYS A 161 4.02 -12.90 -3.73
N ASP A 162 4.36 -12.50 -2.53
CA ASP A 162 3.49 -11.76 -1.61
C ASP A 162 3.00 -10.42 -2.18
N LEU A 163 3.77 -9.81 -3.09
CA LEU A 163 3.38 -8.55 -3.73
C LEU A 163 2.30 -8.70 -4.82
N TRP A 164 2.16 -9.87 -5.43
CA TRP A 164 1.34 -9.99 -6.63
C TRP A 164 0.48 -11.25 -6.72
N LEU A 165 0.88 -12.37 -6.11
CA LEU A 165 0.26 -13.68 -6.37
C LEU A 165 -1.24 -13.70 -5.97
N ASN A 166 -1.55 -13.35 -4.73
CA ASN A 166 -2.93 -13.30 -4.24
C ASN A 166 -3.77 -12.23 -4.97
N GLY A 167 -3.12 -11.12 -5.36
CA GLY A 167 -3.75 -10.06 -6.14
C GLY A 167 -4.15 -10.54 -7.53
N LEU A 168 -3.23 -11.15 -8.27
CA LEU A 168 -3.51 -11.71 -9.60
C LEU A 168 -4.53 -12.85 -9.55
N TYR A 169 -4.46 -13.73 -8.56
CA TYR A 169 -5.46 -14.78 -8.36
C TYR A 169 -6.87 -14.18 -8.28
N ARG A 170 -7.06 -13.17 -7.41
CA ARG A 170 -8.34 -12.49 -7.26
C ARG A 170 -8.79 -11.78 -8.54
N VAL A 171 -7.87 -11.07 -9.18
CA VAL A 171 -8.14 -10.29 -10.39
C VAL A 171 -8.54 -11.20 -11.56
N TYR A 172 -7.75 -12.21 -11.84
CA TYR A 172 -8.02 -13.13 -12.98
C TYR A 172 -9.30 -13.92 -12.77
N TYR A 173 -9.61 -14.34 -11.54
CA TYR A 173 -10.89 -14.97 -11.20
C TYR A 173 -12.08 -14.04 -11.52
N ASN A 174 -12.03 -12.78 -11.07
CA ASN A 174 -13.14 -11.83 -11.24
C ASN A 174 -13.26 -11.27 -12.67
N LEU A 175 -12.22 -11.39 -13.48
CA LEU A 175 -12.23 -11.00 -14.90
C LEU A 175 -12.49 -12.18 -15.85
N ASP A 176 -12.80 -13.37 -15.33
CA ASP A 176 -13.02 -14.61 -16.12
C ASP A 176 -11.83 -14.95 -17.05
N MET A 177 -10.60 -14.70 -16.60
CA MET A 177 -9.36 -14.96 -17.34
C MET A 177 -8.86 -16.37 -17.07
N GLY A 178 -9.54 -17.37 -17.63
CA GLY A 178 -9.31 -18.79 -17.33
C GLY A 178 -7.85 -19.26 -17.48
N PRO A 179 -7.18 -19.05 -18.63
CA PRO A 179 -5.80 -19.49 -18.80
C PRO A 179 -4.81 -18.87 -17.82
N GLU A 180 -4.90 -17.54 -17.58
CA GLU A 180 -4.04 -16.81 -16.66
C GLU A 180 -4.36 -17.19 -15.20
N PHE A 181 -5.63 -17.44 -14.89
CA PHE A 181 -6.05 -17.92 -13.57
C PHE A 181 -5.44 -19.29 -13.27
N GLU A 182 -5.52 -20.26 -14.21
CA GLU A 182 -4.93 -21.59 -14.06
C GLU A 182 -3.40 -21.54 -13.87
N GLU A 183 -2.71 -20.58 -14.52
CA GLU A 183 -1.28 -20.36 -14.32
C GLU A 183 -0.98 -19.91 -12.88
N ILE A 184 -1.73 -18.93 -12.39
CA ILE A 184 -1.54 -18.40 -11.03
C ILE A 184 -1.94 -19.42 -9.97
N GLU A 185 -3.01 -20.19 -10.18
CA GLU A 185 -3.45 -21.23 -9.25
C GLU A 185 -2.37 -22.29 -9.00
N LYS A 186 -1.60 -22.64 -10.02
CA LYS A 186 -0.46 -23.60 -9.88
C LYS A 186 0.70 -23.05 -9.05
N LEU A 187 0.76 -21.74 -8.81
CA LEU A 187 1.80 -21.08 -8.03
C LEU A 187 1.43 -20.88 -6.56
N MET A 188 0.12 -21.06 -6.22
CA MET A 188 -0.41 -21.00 -4.87
C MET A 188 0.06 -22.20 -4.03
#